data_757bdd2720be1b2d2315f0d2d31569fa
#
_entry.id   757bdd2720be1b2d2315f0d2d31569fa
#
_cell.length_a   1.000
_cell.length_b   1.000
_cell.length_c   1.000
_cell.angle_alpha   90.00
_cell.angle_beta   90.00
_cell.angle_gamma   90.00
#
_symmetry.space_group_name_H-M   'P 1'
#
loop_
_entity.id
_entity.type
_entity.pdbx_description
1 polymer ?
#
loop_
_entity_poly.entity_id
_entity_poly.type
_entity_poly.pdbx_seq_one_letter_code
_entity_poly.pdbx_strand_id
1 'polypeptide(L)'
;MNAPDKLAKLLSLTREPLPASRKGAIEGSRPDLRVPVRDVRLSNGREVSFYDTSGPYTDPSALIDVRRGLGSVRGAWIDERGDTEAYEGRLAHILDDGGKLEARDAERIDQLRREAAALQRQPRRAKAGGNVTQMHYARKGIVTPE
;
A
#
# COMPACT_ATOMS: atom_id res chain seq x y z
N MET A 1 -22.97 22.59 10.20
CA MET A 1 -21.64 22.11 9.76
C MET A 1 -21.86 21.14 8.61
N ASN A 2 -21.44 21.50 7.40
CA ASN A 2 -21.69 20.74 6.19
C ASN A 2 -20.89 19.43 6.17
N ALA A 3 -21.36 18.44 5.40
CA ALA A 3 -20.67 17.14 5.27
C ALA A 3 -19.18 17.23 4.89
N PRO A 4 -18.74 18.12 3.97
CA PRO A 4 -17.32 18.31 3.66
C PRO A 4 -16.51 18.81 4.85
N ASP A 5 -17.06 19.65 5.72
CA ASP A 5 -16.35 20.14 6.91
C ASP A 5 -16.15 19.05 7.95
N LYS A 6 -17.11 18.14 8.09
CA LYS A 6 -16.96 16.96 8.97
C LYS A 6 -15.87 16.01 8.46
N LEU A 7 -15.81 15.78 7.15
CA LEU A 7 -14.81 14.93 6.55
C LEU A 7 -13.41 15.53 6.66
N ALA A 8 -13.26 16.83 6.41
CA ALA A 8 -12.00 17.55 6.55
C ALA A 8 -11.51 17.50 8.01
N LYS A 9 -12.40 17.67 8.98
CA LYS A 9 -12.07 17.57 10.41
C LYS A 9 -11.67 16.15 10.82
N LEU A 10 -12.35 15.11 10.30
CA LEU A 10 -12.00 13.72 10.54
C LEU A 10 -10.60 13.39 9.95
N LEU A 11 -10.31 13.87 8.75
CA LEU A 11 -9.02 13.69 8.11
C LEU A 11 -7.90 14.44 8.83
N SER A 12 -8.18 15.62 9.41
CA SER A 12 -7.21 16.33 10.23
C SER A 12 -6.89 15.58 11.52
N LEU A 13 -7.91 15.05 12.18
CA LEU A 13 -7.73 14.24 13.40
C LEU A 13 -6.87 13.00 13.21
N THR A 14 -6.92 12.40 12.02
CA THR A 14 -6.07 11.23 11.69
C THR A 14 -4.65 11.61 11.30
N ARG A 15 -4.40 12.86 10.90
CA ARG A 15 -3.11 13.36 10.46
C ARG A 15 -2.35 14.12 11.54
N GLU A 16 -3.05 14.70 12.50
CA GLU A 16 -2.40 15.39 13.61
C GLU A 16 -1.68 14.39 14.53
N PRO A 17 -0.41 14.62 14.80
CA PRO A 17 0.31 13.78 15.75
C PRO A 17 -0.30 13.94 17.13
N LEU A 18 -0.38 12.86 17.89
CA LEU A 18 -0.68 12.94 19.32
C LEU A 18 0.33 13.88 19.99
N PRO A 19 -0.09 14.71 20.98
CA PRO A 19 0.73 15.79 21.53
C PRO A 19 2.12 15.40 22.02
N ALA A 20 2.28 14.15 22.46
CA ALA A 20 3.56 13.62 22.95
C ALA A 20 4.26 12.69 21.96
N SER A 21 3.81 12.62 20.70
CA SER A 21 4.39 11.70 19.72
C SER A 21 4.72 12.39 18.41
N ARG A 22 5.79 11.94 17.78
CA ARG A 22 6.26 12.42 16.49
C ARG A 22 6.47 11.24 15.55
N LYS A 23 6.01 11.34 14.30
CA LYS A 23 6.34 10.39 13.26
C LYS A 23 7.72 10.69 12.70
N GLY A 24 8.54 9.67 12.60
CA GLY A 24 9.87 9.72 12.03
C GLY A 24 10.13 8.54 11.10
N ALA A 25 11.34 8.44 10.62
CA ALA A 25 11.82 7.28 9.88
C ALA A 25 13.29 7.04 10.20
N ILE A 26 13.65 5.76 10.27
CA ILE A 26 15.03 5.30 10.37
C ILE A 26 15.44 4.83 8.97
N GLU A 27 16.64 5.23 8.54
CA GLU A 27 17.20 4.75 7.28
C GLU A 27 17.50 3.25 7.39
N GLY A 28 17.05 2.48 6.39
CA GLY A 28 17.31 1.06 6.29
C GLY A 28 18.65 0.76 5.63
N SER A 29 18.84 -0.48 5.24
CA SER A 29 20.05 -0.96 4.55
C SER A 29 20.22 -0.42 3.13
N ARG A 30 19.21 0.23 2.59
CA ARG A 30 19.19 0.85 1.25
C ARG A 30 18.70 2.29 1.36
N PRO A 31 19.14 3.20 0.46
CA PRO A 31 18.72 4.61 0.48
C PRO A 31 17.21 4.81 0.27
N ASP A 32 16.57 3.88 -0.44
CA ASP A 32 15.13 3.88 -0.73
C ASP A 32 14.28 3.18 0.36
N LEU A 33 14.93 2.57 1.36
CA LEU A 33 14.26 1.89 2.46
C LEU A 33 14.22 2.78 3.71
N ARG A 34 13.03 3.25 4.04
CA ARG A 34 12.78 4.04 5.25
C ARG A 34 11.83 3.28 6.16
N VAL A 35 12.30 2.94 7.35
CA VAL A 35 11.50 2.25 8.37
C VAL A 35 10.73 3.28 9.18
N PRO A 36 9.39 3.29 9.12
CA PRO A 36 8.61 4.28 9.85
C PRO A 36 8.66 4.00 11.35
N VAL A 37 8.91 5.04 12.11
CA VAL A 37 8.93 4.99 13.58
C VAL A 37 8.07 6.11 14.16
N ARG A 38 7.65 5.89 15.39
CA ARG A 38 6.97 6.88 16.19
C ARG A 38 7.75 7.10 17.47
N ASP A 39 8.26 8.30 17.63
CA ASP A 39 8.96 8.73 18.84
C ASP A 39 7.92 9.26 19.81
N VAL A 40 7.88 8.71 21.00
CA VAL A 40 6.95 9.08 22.06
C VAL A 40 7.74 9.62 23.26
N ARG A 41 7.44 10.86 23.65
CA ARG A 41 8.00 11.46 24.84
C ARG A 41 7.16 11.12 26.06
N LEU A 42 7.81 10.47 27.03
CA LEU A 42 7.20 10.04 28.28
C LEU A 42 7.15 11.20 29.29
N SER A 43 6.27 11.09 30.30
CA SER A 43 6.12 12.09 31.35
C SER A 43 7.38 12.29 32.21
N ASN A 44 8.27 11.30 32.26
CA ASN A 44 9.57 11.38 32.93
C ASN A 44 10.69 12.02 32.08
N GLY A 45 10.34 12.59 30.91
CA GLY A 45 11.27 13.24 30.00
C GLY A 45 12.07 12.30 29.08
N ARG A 46 11.89 10.98 29.20
CA ARG A 46 12.53 10.02 28.30
C ARG A 46 11.77 9.92 26.98
N GLU A 47 12.49 9.57 25.91
CA GLU A 47 11.91 9.30 24.59
C GLU A 47 12.05 7.81 24.27
N VAL A 48 11.01 7.23 23.70
CA VAL A 48 10.98 5.82 23.27
C VAL A 48 10.46 5.77 21.85
N SER A 49 11.18 5.06 20.98
CA SER A 49 10.80 4.87 19.57
C SER A 49 10.16 3.51 19.38
N PHE A 50 9.05 3.50 18.64
CA PHE A 50 8.32 2.30 18.25
C PHE A 50 8.22 2.23 16.75
N TYR A 51 8.13 1.01 16.21
CA TYR A 51 7.75 0.82 14.82
C TYR A 51 6.33 1.38 14.59
N ASP A 52 6.18 2.26 13.58
CA ASP A 52 4.89 2.88 13.28
C ASP A 52 4.09 2.03 12.29
N THR A 53 3.08 1.34 12.80
CA THR A 53 2.16 0.51 12.00
C THR A 53 1.03 1.29 11.34
N SER A 54 0.92 2.61 11.55
CA SER A 54 -0.17 3.43 11.00
C SER A 54 -0.07 3.62 9.48
N GLY A 55 1.04 3.20 8.88
CA GLY A 55 1.27 3.31 7.44
C GLY A 55 1.33 4.77 6.96
N PRO A 56 1.05 5.03 5.68
CA PRO A 56 1.13 6.36 5.11
C PRO A 56 -0.03 7.28 5.52
N TYR A 57 -1.08 6.77 6.16
CA TYR A 57 -2.25 7.56 6.53
C TYR A 57 -1.97 8.69 7.53
N THR A 58 -0.94 8.54 8.33
CA THR A 58 -0.51 9.53 9.31
C THR A 58 0.74 10.30 8.87
N ASP A 59 1.19 10.11 7.63
CA ASP A 59 2.30 10.83 7.05
C ASP A 59 1.78 12.07 6.30
N PRO A 60 2.09 13.29 6.75
CA PRO A 60 1.62 14.51 6.10
C PRO A 60 2.19 14.71 4.69
N SER A 61 3.30 14.06 4.35
CA SER A 61 3.93 14.12 3.03
C SER A 61 3.35 13.10 2.04
N ALA A 62 2.60 12.11 2.51
CA ALA A 62 2.04 11.07 1.67
C ALA A 62 0.77 11.53 0.96
N LEU A 63 0.78 11.43 -0.36
CA LEU A 63 -0.42 11.60 -1.19
C LEU A 63 -1.16 10.26 -1.27
N ILE A 64 -2.33 10.22 -0.64
CA ILE A 64 -3.17 9.02 -0.62
C ILE A 64 -4.40 9.26 -1.48
N ASP A 65 -4.57 8.43 -2.49
CA ASP A 65 -5.80 8.31 -3.26
C ASP A 65 -6.49 6.99 -2.89
N VAL A 66 -7.60 7.09 -2.16
CA VAL A 66 -8.36 5.92 -1.71
C VAL A 66 -8.85 5.04 -2.85
N ARG A 67 -9.02 5.59 -4.05
CA ARG A 67 -9.43 4.83 -5.23
C ARG A 67 -8.28 4.01 -5.81
N ARG A 68 -7.06 4.52 -5.75
CA ARG A 68 -5.84 3.83 -6.21
C ARG A 68 -5.22 2.91 -5.17
N GLY A 69 -5.64 3.06 -3.91
CA GLY A 69 -5.05 2.36 -2.79
C GLY A 69 -3.63 2.82 -2.46
N LEU A 70 -2.94 2.04 -1.66
CA LEU A 70 -1.57 2.36 -1.22
C LEU A 70 -0.55 2.15 -2.34
N GLY A 71 0.53 2.92 -2.32
CA GLY A 71 1.68 2.75 -3.20
C GLY A 71 2.27 1.33 -3.14
N SER A 72 2.86 0.85 -4.23
CA SER A 72 3.57 -0.42 -4.23
C SER A 72 4.91 -0.27 -3.51
N VAL A 73 5.02 -0.79 -2.31
CA VAL A 73 6.25 -0.71 -1.51
C VAL A 73 7.44 -1.42 -2.20
N ARG A 74 7.15 -2.52 -2.88
CA ARG A 74 8.18 -3.38 -3.51
C ARG A 74 8.29 -3.21 -5.02
N GLY A 75 7.49 -2.31 -5.61
CA GLY A 75 7.42 -2.15 -7.06
C GLY A 75 8.78 -1.83 -7.69
N ALA A 76 9.48 -0.85 -7.13
CA ALA A 76 10.80 -0.44 -7.60
C ALA A 76 11.83 -1.58 -7.56
N TRP A 77 11.84 -2.37 -6.49
CA TRP A 77 12.77 -3.52 -6.34
C TRP A 77 12.48 -4.65 -7.34
N ILE A 78 11.20 -4.90 -7.62
CA ILE A 78 10.78 -5.88 -8.63
C ILE A 78 11.19 -5.42 -10.02
N ASP A 79 11.04 -4.11 -10.31
CA ASP A 79 11.45 -3.55 -11.59
C ASP A 79 12.99 -3.56 -11.76
N GLU A 80 13.73 -3.27 -10.70
CA GLU A 80 15.19 -3.31 -10.67
C GLU A 80 15.73 -4.72 -10.98
N ARG A 81 15.10 -5.77 -10.45
CA ARG A 81 15.46 -7.15 -10.77
C ARG A 81 15.25 -7.51 -12.25
N GLY A 82 14.24 -6.92 -12.89
CA GLY A 82 13.98 -7.09 -14.31
C GLY A 82 13.56 -8.49 -14.76
N ASP A 83 13.20 -9.37 -13.84
CA ASP A 83 12.86 -10.79 -14.07
C ASP A 83 11.37 -11.09 -14.16
N THR A 84 10.55 -10.04 -14.05
CA THR A 84 9.11 -10.13 -14.17
C THR A 84 8.58 -9.35 -15.36
N GLU A 85 7.40 -9.69 -15.81
CA GLU A 85 6.62 -8.99 -16.81
C GLU A 85 5.21 -8.72 -16.29
N ALA A 86 4.61 -7.62 -16.70
CA ALA A 86 3.20 -7.36 -16.45
C ALA A 86 2.34 -8.24 -17.36
N TYR A 87 1.18 -8.65 -16.89
CA TYR A 87 0.21 -9.38 -17.71
C TYR A 87 -1.21 -8.91 -17.38
N GLU A 88 -2.12 -9.18 -18.29
CA GLU A 88 -3.54 -8.95 -18.08
C GLU A 88 -4.08 -9.99 -17.10
N GLY A 89 -4.29 -9.57 -15.86
CA GLY A 89 -4.80 -10.44 -14.80
C GLY A 89 -6.29 -10.73 -14.95
N ARG A 90 -6.80 -11.62 -14.11
CA ARG A 90 -8.23 -11.83 -13.99
C ARG A 90 -8.88 -10.57 -13.41
N LEU A 91 -9.95 -10.09 -14.06
CA LEU A 91 -10.79 -9.05 -13.48
C LEU A 91 -11.50 -9.60 -12.24
N ALA A 92 -11.49 -8.83 -11.17
CA ALA A 92 -12.29 -9.15 -10.00
C ALA A 92 -13.77 -9.26 -10.38
N HIS A 93 -14.42 -10.30 -9.92
CA HIS A 93 -15.83 -10.55 -10.22
C HIS A 93 -16.63 -10.49 -8.93
N ILE A 94 -17.80 -9.86 -8.96
CA ILE A 94 -18.64 -9.71 -7.76
C ILE A 94 -19.02 -11.08 -7.14
N LEU A 95 -19.07 -12.14 -7.96
CA LEU A 95 -19.29 -13.49 -7.47
C LEU A 95 -18.11 -14.06 -6.67
N ASP A 96 -16.92 -13.46 -6.78
CA ASP A 96 -15.75 -13.89 -6.00
C ASP A 96 -15.95 -13.60 -4.50
N ASP A 97 -16.75 -12.58 -4.20
CA ASP A 97 -17.11 -12.19 -2.83
C ASP A 97 -18.44 -12.80 -2.36
N GLY A 98 -18.97 -13.79 -3.08
CA GLY A 98 -20.27 -14.42 -2.77
C GLY A 98 -21.48 -13.54 -3.05
N GLY A 99 -21.30 -12.44 -3.76
CA GLY A 99 -22.39 -11.54 -4.16
C GLY A 99 -23.36 -12.21 -5.14
N LYS A 100 -24.66 -11.93 -4.97
CA LYS A 100 -25.68 -12.30 -5.95
C LYS A 100 -25.89 -11.16 -6.93
N LEU A 101 -25.78 -11.44 -8.22
CA LEU A 101 -26.09 -10.51 -9.29
C LEU A 101 -27.59 -10.62 -9.61
N GLU A 102 -28.31 -9.51 -9.42
CA GLU A 102 -29.65 -9.38 -9.99
C GLU A 102 -29.54 -8.71 -11.36
N ALA A 103 -30.37 -9.13 -12.32
CA ALA A 103 -30.34 -8.61 -13.68
C ALA A 103 -30.50 -7.08 -13.75
N ARG A 104 -31.23 -6.50 -12.81
CA ARG A 104 -31.41 -5.02 -12.68
C ARG A 104 -30.12 -4.27 -12.35
N ASP A 105 -29.11 -4.93 -11.83
CA ASP A 105 -27.87 -4.32 -11.39
C ASP A 105 -26.73 -4.46 -12.42
N ALA A 106 -26.98 -5.12 -13.57
CA ALA A 106 -25.97 -5.48 -14.55
C ALA A 106 -25.21 -4.26 -15.10
N GLU A 107 -25.92 -3.19 -15.48
CA GLU A 107 -25.26 -1.97 -16.01
C GLU A 107 -24.37 -1.30 -14.98
N ARG A 108 -24.84 -1.17 -13.74
CA ARG A 108 -24.07 -0.57 -12.65
C ARG A 108 -22.84 -1.41 -12.32
N ILE A 109 -22.96 -2.71 -12.37
CA ILE A 109 -21.86 -3.64 -12.13
C ILE A 109 -20.81 -3.53 -13.23
N ASP A 110 -21.21 -3.44 -14.48
CA ASP A 110 -20.28 -3.25 -15.60
C ASP A 110 -19.60 -1.90 -15.56
N GLN A 111 -20.28 -0.85 -15.09
CA GLN A 111 -19.65 0.43 -14.84
C GLN A 111 -18.59 0.33 -13.73
N LEU A 112 -18.94 -0.26 -12.58
CA LEU A 112 -18.00 -0.45 -11.46
C LEU A 112 -16.81 -1.31 -11.86
N ARG A 113 -17.00 -2.33 -12.70
CA ARG A 113 -15.90 -3.15 -13.24
C ARG A 113 -14.95 -2.33 -14.09
N ARG A 114 -15.47 -1.47 -14.99
CA ARG A 114 -14.64 -0.60 -15.83
C ARG A 114 -13.85 0.39 -14.97
N GLU A 115 -14.49 0.99 -13.97
CA GLU A 115 -13.83 1.90 -13.03
C GLU A 115 -12.75 1.18 -12.21
N ALA A 116 -13.05 -0.02 -11.69
CA ALA A 116 -12.09 -0.83 -10.96
C ALA A 116 -10.90 -1.28 -11.82
N ALA A 117 -11.16 -1.70 -13.06
CA ALA A 117 -10.11 -2.10 -14.00
C ALA A 117 -9.14 -0.96 -14.32
N ALA A 118 -9.66 0.28 -14.47
CA ALA A 118 -8.83 1.45 -14.72
C ALA A 118 -7.90 1.82 -13.53
N LEU A 119 -8.28 1.41 -12.31
CA LEU A 119 -7.52 1.67 -11.09
C LEU A 119 -6.63 0.49 -10.66
N GLN A 120 -6.90 -0.69 -11.21
CA GLN A 120 -6.22 -1.91 -10.84
C GLN A 120 -4.76 -1.90 -11.33
N ARG A 121 -3.83 -2.24 -10.45
CA ARG A 121 -2.44 -2.48 -10.84
C ARG A 121 -2.37 -3.75 -11.65
N GLN A 122 -1.64 -3.70 -12.75
CA GLN A 122 -1.36 -4.90 -13.53
C GLN A 122 -0.58 -5.91 -12.68
N PRO A 123 -1.05 -7.13 -12.53
CA PRO A 123 -0.31 -8.17 -11.87
C PRO A 123 0.96 -8.52 -12.66
N ARG A 124 1.94 -9.04 -11.96
CA ARG A 124 3.23 -9.42 -12.56
C ARG A 124 3.46 -10.91 -12.40
N ARG A 125 4.13 -11.50 -13.36
CA ARG A 125 4.56 -12.89 -13.35
C ARG A 125 6.02 -12.98 -13.73
N ALA A 126 6.66 -14.11 -13.45
CA ALA A 126 7.99 -14.40 -13.95
C ALA A 126 8.02 -14.36 -15.48
N LYS A 127 9.08 -13.85 -16.06
CA LYS A 127 9.34 -13.98 -17.51
C LYS A 127 9.40 -15.46 -17.91
N ALA A 128 9.13 -15.75 -19.18
CA ALA A 128 9.13 -17.11 -19.69
C ALA A 128 10.43 -17.86 -19.31
N GLY A 129 10.28 -19.06 -18.76
CA GLY A 129 11.40 -19.85 -18.25
C GLY A 129 12.03 -19.36 -16.94
N GLY A 130 11.55 -18.26 -16.38
CA GLY A 130 12.02 -17.68 -15.12
C GLY A 130 11.32 -18.24 -13.89
N ASN A 131 11.91 -17.99 -12.72
CA ASN A 131 11.32 -18.28 -11.42
C ASN A 131 11.67 -17.14 -10.47
N VAL A 132 10.66 -16.59 -9.79
CA VAL A 132 10.78 -15.42 -8.91
C VAL A 132 10.41 -15.72 -7.46
N THR A 133 10.47 -16.99 -7.06
CA THR A 133 10.25 -17.38 -5.67
C THR A 133 11.48 -17.05 -4.81
N GLN A 134 11.26 -16.68 -3.55
CA GLN A 134 12.37 -16.44 -2.61
C GLN A 134 13.29 -17.65 -2.47
N MET A 135 12.73 -18.87 -2.52
CA MET A 135 13.50 -20.11 -2.54
C MET A 135 14.46 -20.18 -3.72
N HIS A 136 14.05 -19.71 -4.90
CA HIS A 136 14.91 -19.70 -6.09
C HIS A 136 16.12 -18.79 -5.90
N TYR A 137 15.93 -17.60 -5.37
CA TYR A 137 17.02 -16.66 -5.08
C TYR A 137 17.92 -17.19 -3.97
N ALA A 138 17.34 -17.72 -2.89
CA ALA A 138 18.13 -18.31 -1.81
C ALA A 138 19.03 -19.47 -2.27
N ARG A 139 18.53 -20.35 -3.14
CA ARG A 139 19.36 -21.42 -3.74
C ARG A 139 20.49 -20.90 -4.62
N LYS A 140 20.37 -19.70 -5.15
CA LYS A 140 21.42 -19.01 -5.90
C LYS A 140 22.34 -18.16 -5.02
N GLY A 141 22.12 -18.13 -3.71
CA GLY A 141 22.86 -17.27 -2.79
C GLY A 141 22.54 -15.79 -2.94
N ILE A 142 21.39 -15.44 -3.56
CA ILE A 142 20.95 -14.07 -3.77
C ILE A 142 20.02 -13.67 -2.64
N VAL A 143 20.35 -12.60 -1.95
CA VAL A 143 19.45 -11.92 -0.99
C VAL A 143 18.76 -10.79 -1.72
N THR A 144 17.45 -10.89 -1.85
CA THR A 144 16.65 -9.84 -2.51
C THR A 144 16.29 -8.71 -1.52
N PRO A 145 16.00 -7.49 -1.99
CA PRO A 145 15.60 -6.39 -1.11
C PRO A 145 14.33 -6.64 -0.31
N GLU A 146 13.43 -7.51 -0.82
CA GLU A 146 12.20 -7.88 -0.11
C GLU A 146 12.43 -8.68 1.15
#